data_673970c3de3bf4cacc6972689b55782e
#
_entry.id   673970c3de3bf4cacc6972689b55782e
#
_cell.length_a   1.000
_cell.length_b   1.000
_cell.length_c   1.000
_cell.angle_alpha   90.00
_cell.angle_beta   90.00
_cell.angle_gamma   90.00
#
_symmetry.space_group_name_H-M   'P 1'
#
loop_
_entity.id
_entity.type
_entity.pdbx_description
1 polymer ?
#
loop_
_entity_poly.entity_id
_entity_poly.type
_entity_poly.pdbx_seq_one_letter_code
_entity_poly.pdbx_strand_id
1 'polypeptide(L)'
;MRKKITIIGGGASGTLLAVNLLRHAGDLSLTINLVEKRSAVGRGVAYSTTDSVHLLNVPAVKMGAFPDDVGDFYNWISEKGLQYDDHAFVPRKIFGQYLRETIEKAVIHKAENTQINIIDDEAVDISVDANQSQVILKSGEILVSDKVVLAFGNFMPPHPGVENMDFATAAKYFQDQWNPKVHAKIEETDSVLIIGTGLSMVDLAMHYHAAGHQGKVKAISTRGLLPAVHDLGHTYSSFYDELKPMRRITDLLKTVRRHIRKAENDGLNWRGVIDSLRPHTQQIWLDLPVAEKRYFMQHLSRYWNVARHRVPMEAAAILDEMKSDGRLQIIKGRLQRINVNTDGRFETAFSANGVEHVITTDAIINCIGSQSNFDKLDSPLVKSMIARRHIRNDELSLGIAALPDGSIIDKTGRPSNVLFTLGTALKGTLWETTAIPEIRTQAKTLALQLLNKE
;
A
#
# COMPACT_ATOMS: atom_id res chain seq x y z
N MET A 1 9.62 -11.11 34.19
CA MET A 1 10.55 -11.30 33.05
C MET A 1 10.27 -10.21 32.03
N ARG A 2 11.28 -9.63 31.39
CA ARG A 2 11.12 -8.54 30.40
C ARG A 2 10.66 -9.12 29.07
N LYS A 3 9.50 -8.71 28.58
CA LYS A 3 8.96 -9.13 27.29
C LYS A 3 9.73 -8.46 26.15
N LYS A 4 10.12 -9.23 25.12
CA LYS A 4 10.86 -8.74 23.96
C LYS A 4 10.04 -8.89 22.68
N ILE A 5 9.82 -7.80 21.98
CA ILE A 5 9.07 -7.75 20.71
C ILE A 5 9.96 -7.18 19.63
N THR A 6 10.16 -7.90 18.55
CA THR A 6 10.88 -7.38 17.38
C THR A 6 9.89 -7.10 16.23
N ILE A 7 9.94 -5.88 15.69
CA ILE A 7 9.15 -5.42 14.55
C ILE A 7 10.09 -5.28 13.36
N ILE A 8 9.80 -5.99 12.28
CA ILE A 8 10.61 -5.97 11.05
C ILE A 8 9.90 -5.10 10.01
N GLY A 9 10.46 -3.95 9.74
CA GLY A 9 9.95 -2.87 8.90
C GLY A 9 9.46 -1.69 9.72
N GLY A 10 10.16 -0.57 9.61
CA GLY A 10 9.90 0.72 10.29
C GLY A 10 9.09 1.70 9.44
N GLY A 11 8.39 1.24 8.39
CA GLY A 11 7.42 2.06 7.66
C GLY A 11 6.19 2.41 8.51
N ALA A 12 5.15 2.99 7.91
CA ALA A 12 3.96 3.43 8.65
C ALA A 12 3.37 2.34 9.56
N SER A 13 3.22 1.11 9.07
CA SER A 13 2.63 0.00 9.85
C SER A 13 3.46 -0.35 11.09
N GLY A 14 4.76 -0.56 10.94
CA GLY A 14 5.64 -0.92 12.06
C GLY A 14 5.82 0.25 13.04
N THR A 15 5.89 1.46 12.54
CA THR A 15 5.95 2.68 13.37
C THR A 15 4.70 2.85 14.21
N LEU A 16 3.50 2.73 13.62
CA LEU A 16 2.24 2.83 14.36
C LEU A 16 2.09 1.70 15.38
N LEU A 17 2.57 0.50 15.08
CA LEU A 17 2.61 -0.60 16.05
C LEU A 17 3.55 -0.27 17.23
N ALA A 18 4.78 0.20 16.94
CA ALA A 18 5.74 0.57 17.97
C ALA A 18 5.19 1.68 18.89
N VAL A 19 4.57 2.71 18.29
CA VAL A 19 3.91 3.81 19.04
C VAL A 19 2.81 3.27 19.96
N ASN A 20 1.95 2.36 19.46
CA ASN A 20 0.89 1.78 20.28
C ASN A 20 1.44 0.87 21.39
N LEU A 21 2.50 0.10 21.14
CA LEU A 21 3.18 -0.67 22.18
C LEU A 21 3.73 0.24 23.28
N LEU A 22 4.39 1.36 22.90
CA LEU A 22 4.91 2.35 23.87
C LEU A 22 3.79 2.99 24.69
N ARG A 23 2.69 3.41 24.05
CA ARG A 23 1.54 4.05 24.73
C ARG A 23 0.81 3.12 25.69
N HIS A 24 0.74 1.83 25.36
CA HIS A 24 -0.06 0.87 26.12
C HIS A 24 0.76 -0.08 27.01
N ALA A 25 2.09 0.05 27.04
CA ALA A 25 2.95 -0.78 27.89
C ALA A 25 2.57 -0.74 29.39
N GLY A 26 2.23 0.44 29.90
CA GLY A 26 1.97 0.62 31.33
C GLY A 26 3.16 0.17 32.18
N ASP A 27 2.90 -0.65 33.21
CA ASP A 27 3.94 -1.16 34.12
C ASP A 27 4.68 -2.40 33.60
N LEU A 28 4.39 -2.85 32.34
CA LEU A 28 5.07 -4.02 31.77
C LEU A 28 6.53 -3.70 31.46
N SER A 29 7.42 -4.59 31.89
CA SER A 29 8.83 -4.53 31.49
C SER A 29 8.92 -5.02 30.04
N LEU A 30 9.18 -4.09 29.10
CA LEU A 30 9.13 -4.32 27.65
C LEU A 30 10.40 -3.85 26.96
N THR A 31 10.89 -4.63 26.00
CA THR A 31 11.88 -4.20 25.01
C THR A 31 11.28 -4.33 23.61
N ILE A 32 11.29 -3.26 22.84
CA ILE A 32 10.87 -3.21 21.45
C ILE A 32 12.11 -3.04 20.58
N ASN A 33 12.35 -3.93 19.65
CA ASN A 33 13.36 -3.76 18.59
C ASN A 33 12.61 -3.42 17.29
N LEU A 34 12.81 -2.23 16.76
CA LEU A 34 12.25 -1.77 15.48
C LEU A 34 13.38 -1.78 14.43
N VAL A 35 13.36 -2.78 13.57
CA VAL A 35 14.38 -2.98 12.51
C VAL A 35 13.90 -2.34 11.22
N GLU A 36 14.67 -1.39 10.66
CA GLU A 36 14.37 -0.72 9.39
C GLU A 36 15.64 -0.57 8.55
N LYS A 37 15.61 -1.09 7.33
CA LYS A 37 16.77 -1.11 6.42
C LYS A 37 17.05 0.19 5.65
N ARG A 38 16.24 1.21 5.80
CA ARG A 38 16.31 2.44 5.02
C ARG A 38 16.66 3.68 5.83
N SER A 39 17.10 3.56 7.06
CA SER A 39 17.42 4.68 7.97
C SER A 39 16.30 5.74 8.11
N ALA A 40 15.04 5.36 7.85
CA ALA A 40 13.92 6.30 7.74
C ALA A 40 12.64 5.76 8.39
N VAL A 41 12.70 5.54 9.70
CA VAL A 41 11.52 5.15 10.48
C VAL A 41 10.39 6.16 10.32
N GLY A 42 9.16 5.68 10.24
CA GLY A 42 7.93 6.44 10.02
C GLY A 42 7.51 6.55 8.56
N ARG A 43 8.45 6.63 7.62
CA ARG A 43 8.14 7.00 6.24
C ARG A 43 7.77 5.80 5.34
N GLY A 44 8.55 4.73 5.38
CA GLY A 44 8.41 3.65 4.42
C GLY A 44 8.52 4.16 2.97
N VAL A 45 8.08 3.35 1.99
CA VAL A 45 8.13 3.75 0.58
C VAL A 45 7.16 4.89 0.26
N ALA A 46 5.94 4.82 0.79
CA ALA A 46 4.85 5.73 0.40
C ALA A 46 5.04 7.19 0.85
N TYR A 47 5.77 7.39 1.96
CA TYR A 47 5.93 8.71 2.60
C TYR A 47 7.38 9.20 2.62
N SER A 48 8.29 8.50 1.93
CA SER A 48 9.71 8.91 1.77
C SER A 48 9.92 9.89 0.63
N THR A 49 8.92 10.15 -0.19
CA THR A 49 9.04 11.10 -1.29
C THR A 49 9.42 12.50 -0.79
N THR A 50 10.29 13.16 -1.51
CA THR A 50 10.65 14.56 -1.30
C THR A 50 9.80 15.51 -2.14
N ASP A 51 9.08 14.96 -3.10
CA ASP A 51 8.25 15.73 -4.02
C ASP A 51 6.97 16.23 -3.33
N SER A 52 6.67 17.52 -3.52
CA SER A 52 5.51 18.17 -2.91
C SER A 52 4.21 17.89 -3.67
N VAL A 53 4.31 17.46 -4.93
CA VAL A 53 3.12 17.19 -5.76
C VAL A 53 2.52 15.80 -5.50
N HIS A 54 3.24 14.92 -4.80
CA HIS A 54 2.70 13.62 -4.41
C HIS A 54 1.74 13.79 -3.24
N LEU A 55 0.47 13.89 -3.54
CA LEU A 55 -0.58 14.12 -2.55
C LEU A 55 -1.06 12.83 -1.89
N LEU A 56 -1.55 12.96 -0.65
CA LEU A 56 -2.38 11.94 -0.04
C LEU A 56 -3.67 11.77 -0.87
N ASN A 57 -4.24 10.58 -0.83
CA ASN A 57 -5.54 10.29 -1.44
C ASN A 57 -6.65 10.11 -0.39
N VAL A 58 -6.41 10.59 0.82
CA VAL A 58 -7.34 10.65 1.95
C VAL A 58 -7.22 12.04 2.57
N PRO A 59 -8.33 12.73 2.89
CA PRO A 59 -8.30 14.04 3.53
C PRO A 59 -7.57 14.04 4.86
N ALA A 60 -6.91 15.17 5.20
CA ALA A 60 -6.07 15.34 6.38
C ALA A 60 -6.77 14.91 7.68
N VAL A 61 -8.02 15.33 7.89
CA VAL A 61 -8.82 15.01 9.08
C VAL A 61 -9.03 13.51 9.31
N LYS A 62 -8.83 12.66 8.28
CA LYS A 62 -9.01 11.20 8.37
C LYS A 62 -7.68 10.45 8.49
N MET A 63 -6.54 11.16 8.51
CA MET A 63 -5.20 10.56 8.44
C MET A 63 -4.49 10.44 9.79
N GLY A 64 -5.13 10.76 10.92
CA GLY A 64 -4.51 10.62 12.25
C GLY A 64 -3.96 9.22 12.54
N ALA A 65 -2.92 9.15 13.35
CA ALA A 65 -2.20 7.92 13.71
C ALA A 65 -3.00 6.99 14.65
N PHE A 66 -4.05 7.52 15.30
CA PHE A 66 -4.77 6.84 16.36
C PHE A 66 -6.24 6.62 16.01
N PRO A 67 -6.82 5.43 16.28
CA PRO A 67 -8.23 5.19 15.99
C PRO A 67 -9.18 5.94 16.93
N ASP A 68 -8.72 6.31 18.11
CA ASP A 68 -9.40 7.11 19.13
C ASP A 68 -9.19 8.64 18.97
N ASP A 69 -8.25 9.05 18.10
CA ASP A 69 -8.03 10.44 17.71
C ASP A 69 -7.74 10.54 16.21
N VAL A 70 -8.81 10.46 15.44
CA VAL A 70 -8.72 10.44 13.97
C VAL A 70 -8.19 11.76 13.40
N GLY A 71 -8.42 12.87 14.12
CA GLY A 71 -8.03 14.22 13.76
C GLY A 71 -6.58 14.58 14.12
N ASP A 72 -5.84 13.74 14.82
CA ASP A 72 -4.51 14.03 15.36
C ASP A 72 -3.53 14.59 14.28
N PHE A 73 -3.57 14.07 13.05
CA PHE A 73 -2.75 14.61 11.97
C PHE A 73 -3.14 16.04 11.59
N TYR A 74 -4.43 16.35 11.52
CA TYR A 74 -4.89 17.71 11.21
C TYR A 74 -4.54 18.68 12.36
N ASN A 75 -4.67 18.25 13.61
CA ASN A 75 -4.24 19.03 14.77
C ASN A 75 -2.73 19.33 14.71
N TRP A 76 -1.91 18.32 14.37
CA TRP A 76 -0.47 18.50 14.18
C TRP A 76 -0.14 19.49 13.04
N ILE A 77 -0.87 19.43 11.90
CA ILE A 77 -0.75 20.41 10.81
C ILE A 77 -0.98 21.83 11.32
N SER A 78 -2.04 22.03 12.09
CA SER A 78 -2.42 23.34 12.66
C SER A 78 -1.38 23.82 13.67
N GLU A 79 -0.87 22.96 14.55
CA GLU A 79 0.21 23.27 15.50
C GLU A 79 1.50 23.70 14.79
N LYS A 80 1.79 23.16 13.61
CA LYS A 80 2.95 23.55 12.79
C LYS A 80 2.74 24.84 11.99
N GLY A 81 1.55 25.47 12.06
CA GLY A 81 1.21 26.65 11.29
C GLY A 81 1.11 26.42 9.79
N LEU A 82 0.94 25.17 9.34
CA LEU A 82 0.77 24.82 7.93
C LEU A 82 -0.66 25.18 7.48
N GLN A 83 -0.77 25.83 6.34
CA GLN A 83 -2.04 26.35 5.80
C GLN A 83 -2.77 25.30 4.96
N TYR A 84 -3.40 24.35 5.62
CA TYR A 84 -4.27 23.33 5.01
C TYR A 84 -5.60 23.29 5.78
N ASP A 85 -6.70 23.13 5.09
CA ASP A 85 -7.99 22.84 5.72
C ASP A 85 -8.10 21.35 6.07
N ASP A 86 -9.15 20.98 6.81
CA ASP A 86 -9.39 19.63 7.30
C ASP A 86 -9.68 18.62 6.17
N HIS A 87 -10.22 19.09 5.05
CA HIS A 87 -10.51 18.30 3.85
C HIS A 87 -9.38 18.31 2.82
N ALA A 88 -8.28 19.01 3.06
CA ALA A 88 -7.14 19.10 2.15
C ALA A 88 -6.45 17.73 1.96
N PHE A 89 -5.97 17.51 0.74
CA PHE A 89 -5.11 16.39 0.38
C PHE A 89 -3.65 16.85 0.48
N VAL A 90 -3.06 16.65 1.64
CA VAL A 90 -1.74 17.15 1.99
C VAL A 90 -0.62 16.37 1.29
N PRO A 91 0.53 16.97 0.95
CA PRO A 91 1.68 16.25 0.41
C PRO A 91 2.14 15.09 1.31
N ARG A 92 2.45 13.95 0.70
CA ARG A 92 2.87 12.72 1.43
C ARG A 92 4.11 12.93 2.29
N LYS A 93 5.03 13.82 1.88
CA LYS A 93 6.23 14.17 2.67
C LYS A 93 5.89 14.78 4.03
N ILE A 94 4.81 15.57 4.10
CA ILE A 94 4.33 16.18 5.35
C ILE A 94 3.78 15.09 6.28
N PHE A 95 3.03 14.14 5.73
CA PHE A 95 2.55 13.00 6.51
C PHE A 95 3.71 12.11 7.00
N GLY A 96 4.75 11.93 6.19
CA GLY A 96 5.97 11.25 6.61
C GLY A 96 6.71 11.94 7.77
N GLN A 97 6.70 13.28 7.79
CA GLN A 97 7.23 14.05 8.91
C GLN A 97 6.39 13.87 10.18
N TYR A 98 5.07 13.94 10.06
CA TYR A 98 4.14 13.68 11.16
C TYR A 98 4.36 12.29 11.79
N LEU A 99 4.45 11.21 10.99
CA LEU A 99 4.70 9.87 11.53
C LEU A 99 6.04 9.75 12.25
N ARG A 100 7.08 10.42 11.74
CA ARG A 100 8.38 10.47 12.39
C ARG A 100 8.30 11.19 13.74
N GLU A 101 7.68 12.37 13.80
CA GLU A 101 7.51 13.09 15.05
C GLU A 101 6.61 12.34 16.04
N THR A 102 5.63 11.59 15.55
CA THR A 102 4.75 10.75 16.38
C THR A 102 5.53 9.67 17.13
N ILE A 103 6.46 8.98 16.47
CA ILE A 103 7.29 7.99 17.18
C ILE A 103 8.33 8.66 18.09
N GLU A 104 8.93 9.78 17.68
CA GLU A 104 9.85 10.56 18.50
C GLU A 104 9.17 11.00 19.82
N LYS A 105 7.95 11.54 19.74
CA LYS A 105 7.12 11.88 20.90
C LYS A 105 6.85 10.66 21.79
N ALA A 106 6.48 9.53 21.19
CA ALA A 106 6.20 8.30 21.93
C ALA A 106 7.44 7.75 22.66
N VAL A 107 8.62 7.89 22.07
CA VAL A 107 9.90 7.50 22.70
C VAL A 107 10.22 8.39 23.90
N ILE A 108 9.94 9.67 23.82
CA ILE A 108 10.16 10.61 24.95
C ILE A 108 9.22 10.29 26.12
N HIS A 109 7.97 9.97 25.84
CA HIS A 109 6.93 9.79 26.87
C HIS A 109 6.70 8.30 27.27
N LYS A 110 7.57 7.38 26.86
CA LYS A 110 7.47 5.97 27.22
C LYS A 110 7.61 5.75 28.72
N ALA A 111 7.00 4.66 29.21
CA ALA A 111 7.18 4.23 30.61
C ALA A 111 8.66 3.87 30.89
N GLU A 112 9.10 4.08 32.14
CA GLU A 112 10.50 3.85 32.57
C GLU A 112 10.97 2.41 32.32
N ASN A 113 10.09 1.43 32.48
CA ASN A 113 10.39 0.00 32.29
C ASN A 113 10.33 -0.40 30.80
N THR A 114 10.06 0.51 29.89
CA THR A 114 10.00 0.24 28.46
C THR A 114 11.25 0.76 27.76
N GLN A 115 11.88 -0.11 26.97
CA GLN A 115 13.02 0.22 26.11
C GLN A 115 12.59 0.06 24.66
N ILE A 116 13.04 0.96 23.81
CA ILE A 116 12.95 0.81 22.34
C ILE A 116 14.32 0.98 21.73
N ASN A 117 14.69 0.05 20.85
CA ASN A 117 15.89 0.08 20.04
C ASN A 117 15.44 0.26 18.57
N ILE A 118 15.82 1.37 17.95
CA ILE A 118 15.64 1.61 16.52
C ILE A 118 16.93 1.13 15.85
N ILE A 119 16.84 0.10 15.03
CA ILE A 119 17.99 -0.61 14.45
C ILE A 119 17.99 -0.38 12.96
N ASP A 120 19.04 0.29 12.46
CA ASP A 120 19.28 0.51 11.04
C ASP A 120 20.01 -0.70 10.43
N ASP A 121 19.23 -1.75 10.13
CA ASP A 121 19.74 -2.99 9.57
C ASP A 121 18.62 -3.75 8.85
N GLU A 122 18.96 -4.82 8.16
CA GLU A 122 18.04 -5.70 7.45
C GLU A 122 17.97 -7.08 8.12
N ALA A 123 16.76 -7.50 8.52
CA ALA A 123 16.55 -8.88 8.94
C ALA A 123 16.63 -9.82 7.73
N VAL A 124 17.49 -10.86 7.84
CA VAL A 124 17.77 -11.79 6.74
C VAL A 124 17.32 -13.21 7.01
N ASP A 125 17.12 -13.58 8.28
CA ASP A 125 16.61 -14.91 8.68
C ASP A 125 15.83 -14.82 10.00
N ILE A 126 14.92 -15.76 10.20
CA ILE A 126 14.21 -15.98 11.46
C ILE A 126 14.14 -17.47 11.73
N SER A 127 14.62 -17.88 12.91
CA SER A 127 14.32 -19.18 13.47
C SER A 127 13.29 -19.05 14.61
N VAL A 128 12.40 -20.02 14.71
CA VAL A 128 11.34 -20.03 15.73
C VAL A 128 11.39 -21.35 16.46
N ASP A 129 11.52 -21.28 17.78
CA ASP A 129 11.30 -22.38 18.72
C ASP A 129 9.89 -22.29 19.32
N ALA A 130 9.55 -23.19 20.23
CA ALA A 130 8.19 -23.30 20.77
C ALA A 130 7.63 -21.97 21.33
N ASN A 131 8.46 -21.10 21.94
CA ASN A 131 8.01 -19.88 22.62
C ASN A 131 8.87 -18.65 22.32
N GLN A 132 9.97 -18.79 21.56
CA GLN A 132 10.90 -17.70 21.24
C GLN A 132 11.33 -17.75 19.80
N SER A 133 11.90 -16.65 19.34
CA SER A 133 12.50 -16.53 18.01
C SER A 133 13.87 -15.88 18.10
N GLN A 134 14.69 -16.19 17.11
CA GLN A 134 15.95 -15.49 16.84
C GLN A 134 15.82 -14.82 15.48
N VAL A 135 15.90 -13.50 15.45
CA VAL A 135 15.93 -12.69 14.23
C VAL A 135 17.40 -12.39 13.94
N ILE A 136 17.89 -12.84 12.79
CA ILE A 136 19.27 -12.64 12.35
C ILE A 136 19.29 -11.43 11.43
N LEU A 137 20.12 -10.45 11.77
CA LEU A 137 20.33 -9.24 10.98
C LEU A 137 21.48 -9.45 9.98
N LYS A 138 21.51 -8.59 8.96
CA LYS A 138 22.55 -8.63 7.92
C LYS A 138 23.95 -8.35 8.47
N SER A 139 24.05 -7.55 9.54
CA SER A 139 25.29 -7.32 10.29
C SER A 139 25.82 -8.56 11.01
N GLY A 140 25.01 -9.60 11.18
CA GLY A 140 25.30 -10.78 11.99
C GLY A 140 24.78 -10.69 13.42
N GLU A 141 24.20 -9.56 13.85
CA GLU A 141 23.54 -9.44 15.16
C GLU A 141 22.32 -10.37 15.24
N ILE A 142 22.09 -10.96 16.41
CA ILE A 142 20.96 -11.85 16.69
C ILE A 142 20.06 -11.24 17.77
N LEU A 143 18.82 -10.99 17.40
CA LEU A 143 17.78 -10.47 18.31
C LEU A 143 16.90 -11.62 18.81
N VAL A 144 17.02 -11.98 20.09
CA VAL A 144 16.12 -12.96 20.72
C VAL A 144 14.82 -12.26 21.13
N SER A 145 13.68 -12.81 20.72
CA SER A 145 12.37 -12.19 20.90
C SER A 145 11.28 -13.18 21.26
N ASP A 146 10.35 -12.76 22.13
CA ASP A 146 9.15 -13.52 22.48
C ASP A 146 8.10 -13.44 21.36
N LYS A 147 8.06 -12.30 20.67
CA LYS A 147 7.16 -12.05 19.54
C LYS A 147 7.90 -11.35 18.42
N VAL A 148 7.58 -11.69 17.18
CA VAL A 148 8.07 -11.01 15.98
C VAL A 148 6.91 -10.58 15.11
N VAL A 149 6.93 -9.33 14.65
CA VAL A 149 5.91 -8.77 13.78
C VAL A 149 6.52 -8.39 12.43
N LEU A 150 5.99 -8.98 11.35
CA LEU A 150 6.39 -8.69 9.98
C LEU A 150 5.58 -7.51 9.45
N ALA A 151 6.17 -6.31 9.47
CA ALA A 151 5.59 -5.07 8.97
C ALA A 151 6.21 -4.66 7.62
N PHE A 152 6.33 -5.59 6.68
CA PHE A 152 7.13 -5.47 5.45
C PHE A 152 6.74 -4.30 4.54
N GLY A 153 5.47 -3.88 4.53
CA GLY A 153 4.99 -2.91 3.56
C GLY A 153 4.95 -3.48 2.13
N ASN A 154 5.17 -2.62 1.13
CA ASN A 154 5.15 -3.00 -0.28
C ASN A 154 6.52 -3.49 -0.75
N PHE A 155 6.53 -4.58 -1.50
CA PHE A 155 7.70 -5.08 -2.20
C PHE A 155 7.82 -4.48 -3.61
N MET A 156 8.99 -4.63 -4.22
CA MET A 156 9.26 -4.23 -5.59
C MET A 156 8.19 -4.79 -6.55
N PRO A 157 7.67 -3.99 -7.49
CA PRO A 157 6.76 -4.50 -8.51
C PRO A 157 7.39 -5.64 -9.31
N PRO A 158 6.63 -6.65 -9.75
CA PRO A 158 7.13 -7.61 -10.72
C PRO A 158 7.36 -6.90 -12.06
N HIS A 159 8.19 -7.46 -12.92
CA HIS A 159 8.25 -7.00 -14.31
C HIS A 159 6.92 -7.24 -15.03
N PRO A 160 6.56 -6.44 -16.04
CA PRO A 160 5.37 -6.69 -16.83
C PRO A 160 5.43 -8.08 -17.48
N GLY A 161 4.28 -8.77 -17.53
CA GLY A 161 4.18 -10.09 -18.12
C GLY A 161 4.19 -10.00 -19.65
N VAL A 162 5.37 -9.95 -20.24
CA VAL A 162 5.63 -9.89 -21.67
C VAL A 162 6.51 -11.07 -22.10
N GLU A 163 6.64 -11.29 -23.42
CA GLU A 163 7.31 -12.46 -23.99
C GLU A 163 8.82 -12.51 -23.73
N ASN A 164 9.46 -11.34 -23.58
CA ASN A 164 10.91 -11.23 -23.37
C ASN A 164 11.24 -10.30 -22.19
N MET A 165 12.47 -10.39 -21.71
CA MET A 165 12.94 -9.62 -20.54
C MET A 165 14.23 -8.81 -20.81
N ASP A 166 14.72 -8.78 -22.04
CA ASP A 166 15.99 -8.14 -22.40
C ASP A 166 15.99 -6.63 -22.09
N PHE A 167 14.82 -6.00 -22.15
CA PHE A 167 14.63 -4.61 -21.78
C PHE A 167 14.89 -4.30 -20.29
N ALA A 168 14.85 -5.30 -19.43
CA ALA A 168 14.93 -5.11 -17.97
C ALA A 168 16.29 -4.54 -17.51
N THR A 169 17.34 -4.70 -18.33
CA THR A 169 18.67 -4.15 -18.07
C THR A 169 18.93 -2.79 -18.74
N ALA A 170 17.99 -2.29 -19.54
CA ALA A 170 18.15 -1.03 -20.27
C ALA A 170 18.20 0.17 -19.31
N ALA A 171 19.01 1.17 -19.65
CA ALA A 171 19.35 2.29 -18.77
C ALA A 171 18.16 3.17 -18.36
N LYS A 172 17.13 3.29 -19.22
CA LYS A 172 15.91 4.08 -19.00
C LYS A 172 14.66 3.19 -18.76
N TYR A 173 14.86 1.91 -18.38
CA TYR A 173 13.79 1.09 -17.82
C TYR A 173 13.81 1.16 -16.29
N PHE A 174 12.69 1.51 -15.68
CA PHE A 174 12.52 1.62 -14.24
C PHE A 174 11.45 0.65 -13.76
N GLN A 175 11.88 -0.37 -13.02
CA GLN A 175 10.98 -1.38 -12.47
C GLN A 175 10.08 -0.82 -11.38
N ASP A 176 10.48 0.27 -10.74
CA ASP A 176 9.76 0.95 -9.67
C ASP A 176 9.81 2.46 -9.85
N GLN A 177 8.67 3.12 -9.79
CA GLN A 177 8.54 4.58 -9.86
C GLN A 177 9.23 5.32 -8.71
N TRP A 178 9.42 4.66 -7.56
CA TRP A 178 10.07 5.24 -6.39
C TRP A 178 11.60 5.21 -6.46
N ASN A 179 12.16 4.68 -7.54
CA ASN A 179 13.59 4.72 -7.76
C ASN A 179 14.05 6.17 -7.98
N PRO A 180 14.95 6.70 -7.13
CA PRO A 180 15.43 8.10 -7.26
C PRO A 180 16.04 8.42 -8.64
N LYS A 181 16.55 7.39 -9.34
CA LYS A 181 17.14 7.56 -10.68
C LYS A 181 16.11 7.84 -11.78
N VAL A 182 14.81 7.61 -11.52
CA VAL A 182 13.74 7.89 -12.51
C VAL A 182 13.85 9.35 -12.97
N HIS A 183 13.81 10.27 -12.00
CA HIS A 183 13.82 11.70 -12.31
C HIS A 183 15.20 12.22 -12.78
N ALA A 184 16.28 11.53 -12.41
CA ALA A 184 17.65 11.94 -12.80
C ALA A 184 18.05 11.50 -14.21
N LYS A 185 17.38 10.48 -14.78
CA LYS A 185 17.75 9.89 -16.07
C LYS A 185 16.78 10.19 -17.21
N ILE A 186 15.59 10.68 -16.89
CA ILE A 186 14.59 11.07 -17.88
C ILE A 186 14.76 12.54 -18.19
N GLU A 187 15.04 12.85 -19.43
CA GLU A 187 15.25 14.22 -19.92
C GLU A 187 13.90 14.90 -20.16
N GLU A 188 13.85 16.22 -20.13
CA GLU A 188 12.64 17.02 -20.29
C GLU A 188 11.85 16.69 -21.57
N THR A 189 12.53 16.29 -22.63
CA THR A 189 11.94 15.98 -23.95
C THR A 189 11.71 14.49 -24.19
N ASP A 190 12.14 13.61 -23.28
CA ASP A 190 11.97 12.16 -23.45
C ASP A 190 10.50 11.77 -23.54
N SER A 191 10.18 10.91 -24.49
CA SER A 191 8.88 10.24 -24.51
C SER A 191 8.87 9.09 -23.49
N VAL A 192 7.84 9.04 -22.64
CA VAL A 192 7.78 8.09 -21.52
C VAL A 192 6.56 7.16 -21.66
N LEU A 193 6.78 5.85 -21.53
CA LEU A 193 5.71 4.88 -21.37
C LEU A 193 5.58 4.50 -19.89
N ILE A 194 4.40 4.72 -19.31
CA ILE A 194 4.03 4.26 -17.97
C ILE A 194 3.17 3.00 -18.10
N ILE A 195 3.60 1.90 -17.49
CA ILE A 195 2.83 0.66 -17.47
C ILE A 195 1.95 0.63 -16.23
N GLY A 196 0.66 0.88 -16.39
CA GLY A 196 -0.33 1.04 -15.33
C GLY A 196 -0.99 2.43 -15.39
N THR A 197 -2.26 2.51 -15.00
CA THR A 197 -3.06 3.76 -15.02
C THR A 197 -3.68 4.07 -13.64
N GLY A 198 -3.09 3.53 -12.56
CA GLY A 198 -3.52 3.77 -11.18
C GLY A 198 -2.89 5.01 -10.56
N LEU A 199 -2.97 5.12 -9.22
CA LEU A 199 -2.46 6.27 -8.45
C LEU A 199 -0.97 6.54 -8.71
N SER A 200 -0.17 5.51 -8.93
CA SER A 200 1.25 5.64 -9.25
C SER A 200 1.51 6.40 -10.56
N MET A 201 0.68 6.16 -11.57
CA MET A 201 0.75 6.92 -12.82
C MET A 201 0.32 8.37 -12.60
N VAL A 202 -0.68 8.60 -11.75
CA VAL A 202 -1.12 9.96 -11.40
C VAL A 202 0.01 10.74 -10.73
N ASP A 203 0.70 10.13 -9.76
CA ASP A 203 1.86 10.75 -9.09
C ASP A 203 2.94 11.18 -10.11
N LEU A 204 3.27 10.29 -11.07
CA LEU A 204 4.24 10.59 -12.13
C LEU A 204 3.75 11.68 -13.07
N ALA A 205 2.47 11.66 -13.49
CA ALA A 205 1.92 12.70 -14.36
C ALA A 205 1.95 14.08 -13.68
N MET A 206 1.61 14.15 -12.39
CA MET A 206 1.72 15.38 -11.60
C MET A 206 3.17 15.86 -11.50
N HIS A 207 4.11 14.95 -11.29
CA HIS A 207 5.53 15.28 -11.27
C HIS A 207 5.98 15.85 -12.62
N TYR A 208 5.69 15.19 -13.73
CA TYR A 208 6.05 15.66 -15.08
C TYR A 208 5.42 17.00 -15.42
N HIS A 209 4.16 17.21 -15.04
CA HIS A 209 3.50 18.50 -15.22
C HIS A 209 4.23 19.61 -14.43
N ALA A 210 4.49 19.39 -13.16
CA ALA A 210 5.17 20.36 -12.29
C ALA A 210 6.62 20.64 -12.69
N ALA A 211 7.31 19.64 -13.25
CA ALA A 211 8.68 19.78 -13.77
C ALA A 211 8.73 20.45 -15.17
N GLY A 212 7.59 20.76 -15.78
CA GLY A 212 7.55 21.36 -17.11
C GLY A 212 7.94 20.40 -18.24
N HIS A 213 7.84 19.08 -18.04
CA HIS A 213 8.22 18.07 -19.02
C HIS A 213 7.47 18.24 -20.36
N GLN A 214 8.21 18.28 -21.45
CA GLN A 214 7.73 18.54 -22.81
C GLN A 214 7.48 17.26 -23.62
N GLY A 215 8.12 16.16 -23.21
CA GLY A 215 7.99 14.88 -23.88
C GLY A 215 6.59 14.27 -23.70
N LYS A 216 6.19 13.41 -24.65
CA LYS A 216 4.89 12.74 -24.57
C LYS A 216 4.89 11.63 -23.53
N VAL A 217 3.96 11.68 -22.60
CA VAL A 217 3.69 10.63 -21.60
C VAL A 217 2.56 9.75 -22.12
N LYS A 218 2.80 8.46 -22.22
CA LYS A 218 1.80 7.46 -22.58
C LYS A 218 1.61 6.51 -21.39
N ALA A 219 0.37 6.28 -20.98
CA ALA A 219 0.07 5.33 -19.91
C ALA A 219 -0.80 4.19 -20.43
N ILE A 220 -0.36 2.94 -20.26
CA ILE A 220 -1.05 1.76 -20.79
C ILE A 220 -1.55 0.85 -19.68
N SER A 221 -2.80 0.41 -19.81
CA SER A 221 -3.35 -0.68 -19.00
C SER A 221 -4.39 -1.47 -19.77
N THR A 222 -4.69 -2.68 -19.31
CA THR A 222 -5.64 -3.59 -20.00
C THR A 222 -7.04 -3.01 -20.17
N ARG A 223 -7.43 -2.02 -19.35
CA ARG A 223 -8.76 -1.40 -19.40
C ARG A 223 -8.74 0.10 -19.66
N GLY A 224 -7.58 0.76 -19.57
CA GLY A 224 -7.47 2.22 -19.71
C GLY A 224 -8.25 2.99 -18.65
N LEU A 225 -8.52 2.40 -17.47
CA LEU A 225 -9.28 3.04 -16.41
C LEU A 225 -8.38 3.95 -15.58
N LEU A 226 -8.86 5.15 -15.27
CA LEU A 226 -8.23 6.07 -14.33
C LEU A 226 -8.93 6.01 -12.97
N PRO A 227 -8.25 6.33 -11.86
CA PRO A 227 -8.90 6.53 -10.57
C PRO A 227 -10.01 7.58 -10.66
N ALA A 228 -11.12 7.34 -9.98
CA ALA A 228 -12.20 8.34 -9.91
C ALA A 228 -11.76 9.56 -9.09
N VAL A 229 -12.38 10.69 -9.34
CA VAL A 229 -12.12 11.94 -8.59
C VAL A 229 -12.90 11.91 -7.29
N HIS A 230 -12.32 12.43 -6.21
CA HIS A 230 -13.06 12.72 -4.98
C HIS A 230 -14.17 13.74 -5.24
N ASP A 231 -15.28 13.51 -4.59
CA ASP A 231 -16.39 14.45 -4.47
C ASP A 231 -16.86 14.36 -3.02
N LEU A 232 -16.47 15.33 -2.24
CA LEU A 232 -16.71 15.38 -0.80
C LEU A 232 -18.10 15.96 -0.52
N GLY A 233 -18.71 15.58 0.60
CA GLY A 233 -20.00 16.13 1.02
C GLY A 233 -21.21 15.21 0.78
N HIS A 234 -21.05 14.09 0.10
CA HIS A 234 -22.12 13.11 -0.06
C HIS A 234 -22.01 11.99 0.96
N THR A 235 -23.00 11.89 1.84
CA THR A 235 -23.14 10.78 2.78
C THR A 235 -24.29 9.87 2.34
N TYR A 236 -24.19 8.59 2.67
CA TYR A 236 -25.25 7.61 2.42
C TYR A 236 -25.38 6.70 3.64
N SER A 237 -26.61 6.39 4.02
CA SER A 237 -26.88 5.50 5.15
C SER A 237 -26.32 4.11 4.90
N SER A 238 -25.78 3.49 5.94
CA SER A 238 -25.29 2.10 5.84
C SER A 238 -26.45 1.16 5.47
N PHE A 239 -26.18 0.26 4.57
CA PHE A 239 -27.06 -0.83 4.17
C PHE A 239 -26.37 -2.21 4.37
N TYR A 240 -25.40 -2.26 5.27
CA TYR A 240 -24.62 -3.46 5.54
C TYR A 240 -25.49 -4.65 5.97
N ASP A 241 -26.58 -4.43 6.70
CA ASP A 241 -27.47 -5.52 7.13
C ASP A 241 -28.10 -6.28 5.96
N GLU A 242 -28.32 -5.62 4.83
CA GLU A 242 -28.76 -6.29 3.59
C GLU A 242 -27.64 -7.15 2.97
N LEU A 243 -26.38 -6.74 3.12
CA LEU A 243 -25.22 -7.45 2.57
C LEU A 243 -24.76 -8.61 3.44
N LYS A 244 -24.94 -8.50 4.74
CA LYS A 244 -24.45 -9.45 5.75
C LYS A 244 -24.79 -10.93 5.49
N PRO A 245 -26.01 -11.31 5.00
CA PRO A 245 -26.32 -12.71 4.68
C PRO A 245 -25.74 -13.17 3.34
N MET A 246 -25.22 -12.26 2.50
CA MET A 246 -24.82 -12.60 1.14
C MET A 246 -23.44 -13.27 1.14
N ARG A 247 -23.29 -14.31 0.34
CA ARG A 247 -22.03 -15.06 0.16
C ARG A 247 -21.60 -15.14 -1.30
N ARG A 248 -22.34 -14.49 -2.22
CA ARG A 248 -22.01 -14.43 -3.65
C ARG A 248 -21.74 -12.99 -4.05
N ILE A 249 -20.61 -12.79 -4.72
CA ILE A 249 -20.18 -11.45 -5.16
C ILE A 249 -21.15 -10.80 -6.16
N THR A 250 -21.84 -11.62 -6.95
CA THR A 250 -22.87 -11.14 -7.89
C THR A 250 -24.08 -10.55 -7.19
N ASP A 251 -24.47 -11.10 -6.04
CA ASP A 251 -25.60 -10.61 -5.26
C ASP A 251 -25.24 -9.32 -4.52
N LEU A 252 -24.03 -9.27 -3.94
CA LEU A 252 -23.45 -8.04 -3.40
C LEU A 252 -23.43 -6.94 -4.46
N LEU A 253 -22.93 -7.22 -5.67
CA LEU A 253 -22.86 -6.25 -6.75
C LEU A 253 -24.25 -5.74 -7.19
N LYS A 254 -25.24 -6.63 -7.29
CA LYS A 254 -26.63 -6.24 -7.60
C LYS A 254 -27.20 -5.30 -6.55
N THR A 255 -26.99 -5.61 -5.28
CA THR A 255 -27.46 -4.79 -4.15
C THR A 255 -26.78 -3.43 -4.14
N VAL A 256 -25.44 -3.37 -4.25
CA VAL A 256 -24.71 -2.09 -4.35
C VAL A 256 -25.21 -1.24 -5.52
N ARG A 257 -25.40 -1.83 -6.70
CA ARG A 257 -25.94 -1.11 -7.88
C ARG A 257 -27.37 -0.59 -7.66
N ARG A 258 -28.20 -1.33 -6.92
CA ARG A 258 -29.55 -0.85 -6.55
C ARG A 258 -29.47 0.40 -5.66
N HIS A 259 -28.58 0.39 -4.65
CA HIS A 259 -28.35 1.54 -3.78
C HIS A 259 -27.73 2.71 -4.53
N ILE A 260 -26.85 2.48 -5.49
CA ILE A 260 -26.31 3.55 -6.36
C ILE A 260 -27.45 4.23 -7.14
N ARG A 261 -28.31 3.46 -7.81
CA ARG A 261 -29.47 4.02 -8.55
C ARG A 261 -30.42 4.77 -7.63
N LYS A 262 -30.66 4.26 -6.42
CA LYS A 262 -31.49 4.96 -5.43
C LYS A 262 -30.85 6.29 -5.05
N ALA A 263 -29.56 6.30 -4.72
CA ALA A 263 -28.82 7.51 -4.40
C ALA A 263 -28.90 8.55 -5.53
N GLU A 264 -28.69 8.14 -6.78
CA GLU A 264 -28.78 9.00 -7.96
C GLU A 264 -30.18 9.59 -8.14
N ASN A 265 -31.24 8.80 -7.92
CA ASN A 265 -32.64 9.28 -7.95
C ASN A 265 -32.93 10.28 -6.83
N ASP A 266 -32.26 10.14 -5.68
CA ASP A 266 -32.39 11.04 -4.53
C ASP A 266 -31.45 12.29 -4.64
N GLY A 267 -30.82 12.52 -5.80
CA GLY A 267 -29.89 13.64 -6.03
C GLY A 267 -28.51 13.48 -5.37
N LEU A 268 -28.21 12.30 -4.86
CA LEU A 268 -26.89 11.95 -4.31
C LEU A 268 -26.05 11.27 -5.39
N ASN A 269 -24.74 11.11 -5.12
CA ASN A 269 -23.89 10.36 -6.05
C ASN A 269 -23.44 9.01 -5.48
N TRP A 270 -22.97 8.14 -6.36
CA TRP A 270 -22.53 6.78 -6.05
C TRP A 270 -21.39 6.72 -5.01
N ARG A 271 -20.63 7.80 -4.82
CA ARG A 271 -19.46 7.83 -3.92
C ARG A 271 -19.87 7.65 -2.46
N GLY A 272 -20.95 8.29 -2.03
CA GLY A 272 -21.50 8.09 -0.69
C GLY A 272 -21.90 6.64 -0.43
N VAL A 273 -22.46 5.94 -1.44
CA VAL A 273 -22.82 4.52 -1.34
C VAL A 273 -21.58 3.65 -1.15
N ILE A 274 -20.51 3.88 -1.94
CA ILE A 274 -19.24 3.14 -1.80
C ILE A 274 -18.57 3.44 -0.44
N ASP A 275 -18.62 4.70 0.00
CA ASP A 275 -17.99 5.11 1.26
C ASP A 275 -18.71 4.53 2.49
N SER A 276 -20.03 4.34 2.42
CA SER A 276 -20.81 3.68 3.48
C SER A 276 -20.45 2.20 3.70
N LEU A 277 -19.80 1.55 2.71
CA LEU A 277 -19.30 0.18 2.83
C LEU A 277 -17.98 0.07 3.58
N ARG A 278 -17.23 1.18 3.67
CA ARG A 278 -15.84 1.16 4.19
C ARG A 278 -15.71 0.53 5.58
N PRO A 279 -16.57 0.83 6.57
CA PRO A 279 -16.48 0.20 7.90
C PRO A 279 -16.69 -1.31 7.88
N HIS A 280 -17.32 -1.84 6.84
CA HIS A 280 -17.76 -3.22 6.73
C HIS A 280 -17.00 -4.03 5.67
N THR A 281 -16.13 -3.39 4.89
CA THR A 281 -15.45 -4.04 3.74
C THR A 281 -14.64 -5.25 4.17
N GLN A 282 -13.92 -5.18 5.28
CA GLN A 282 -13.14 -6.31 5.80
C GLN A 282 -14.04 -7.47 6.20
N GLN A 283 -15.16 -7.20 6.89
CA GLN A 283 -16.09 -8.26 7.29
C GLN A 283 -16.78 -8.89 6.07
N ILE A 284 -17.23 -8.09 5.10
CA ILE A 284 -17.79 -8.59 3.83
C ILE A 284 -16.77 -9.52 3.14
N TRP A 285 -15.50 -9.11 3.10
CA TRP A 285 -14.45 -9.92 2.50
C TRP A 285 -14.20 -11.23 3.26
N LEU A 286 -14.15 -11.19 4.58
CA LEU A 286 -13.98 -12.38 5.43
C LEU A 286 -15.10 -13.39 5.19
N ASP A 287 -16.33 -12.92 5.06
CA ASP A 287 -17.54 -13.75 4.89
C ASP A 287 -17.65 -14.39 3.50
N LEU A 288 -16.90 -13.89 2.50
CA LEU A 288 -16.94 -14.45 1.15
C LEU A 288 -16.16 -15.77 1.06
N PRO A 289 -16.71 -16.80 0.40
CA PRO A 289 -15.97 -18.00 0.01
C PRO A 289 -14.79 -17.66 -0.91
N VAL A 290 -13.72 -18.45 -0.86
CA VAL A 290 -12.50 -18.23 -1.66
C VAL A 290 -12.79 -18.18 -3.16
N ALA A 291 -13.70 -19.01 -3.65
CA ALA A 291 -14.10 -18.99 -5.05
C ALA A 291 -14.69 -17.63 -5.46
N GLU A 292 -15.49 -17.00 -4.60
CA GLU A 292 -16.09 -15.69 -4.84
C GLU A 292 -15.01 -14.56 -4.75
N LYS A 293 -14.06 -14.69 -3.83
CA LYS A 293 -12.89 -13.81 -3.76
C LYS A 293 -12.07 -13.87 -5.05
N ARG A 294 -11.82 -15.08 -5.58
CA ARG A 294 -11.13 -15.26 -6.88
C ARG A 294 -11.91 -14.64 -8.04
N TYR A 295 -13.22 -14.84 -8.06
CA TYR A 295 -14.09 -14.23 -9.08
C TYR A 295 -14.02 -12.70 -9.00
N PHE A 296 -14.09 -12.11 -7.80
CA PHE A 296 -13.91 -10.67 -7.60
C PHE A 296 -12.55 -10.19 -8.11
N MET A 297 -11.47 -10.87 -7.76
CA MET A 297 -10.13 -10.50 -8.22
C MET A 297 -10.01 -10.48 -9.74
N GLN A 298 -10.58 -11.48 -10.39
CA GLN A 298 -10.51 -11.62 -11.84
C GLN A 298 -11.37 -10.60 -12.58
N HIS A 299 -12.56 -10.28 -12.08
CA HIS A 299 -13.57 -9.54 -12.83
C HIS A 299 -13.88 -8.14 -12.29
N LEU A 300 -13.79 -7.90 -10.98
CA LEU A 300 -14.33 -6.71 -10.33
C LEU A 300 -13.29 -5.83 -9.64
N SER A 301 -12.18 -6.38 -9.17
CA SER A 301 -11.19 -5.67 -8.35
C SER A 301 -10.71 -4.36 -8.96
N ARG A 302 -10.54 -4.30 -10.28
CA ARG A 302 -10.10 -3.09 -10.99
C ARG A 302 -11.16 -1.96 -10.95
N TYR A 303 -12.43 -2.30 -11.01
CA TYR A 303 -13.53 -1.33 -10.89
C TYR A 303 -13.69 -0.86 -9.44
N TRP A 304 -13.53 -1.78 -8.48
CA TRP A 304 -13.44 -1.43 -7.08
C TRP A 304 -12.31 -0.44 -6.81
N ASN A 305 -11.12 -0.73 -7.32
CA ASN A 305 -9.96 0.15 -7.15
C ASN A 305 -10.21 1.56 -7.71
N VAL A 306 -10.84 1.67 -8.88
CA VAL A 306 -11.23 2.96 -9.48
C VAL A 306 -12.19 3.73 -8.55
N ALA A 307 -13.22 3.05 -8.05
CA ALA A 307 -14.25 3.68 -7.22
C ALA A 307 -13.74 4.01 -5.80
N ARG A 308 -12.80 3.24 -5.29
CA ARG A 308 -12.33 3.29 -3.89
C ARG A 308 -11.06 4.13 -3.71
N HIS A 309 -10.08 3.98 -4.59
CA HIS A 309 -8.80 4.67 -4.52
C HIS A 309 -8.83 5.90 -5.44
N ARG A 310 -9.50 6.95 -4.96
CA ARG A 310 -9.77 8.18 -5.72
C ARG A 310 -8.59 9.15 -5.66
N VAL A 311 -8.61 10.13 -6.55
CA VAL A 311 -7.63 11.22 -6.62
C VAL A 311 -8.26 12.54 -6.19
N PRO A 312 -7.47 13.48 -5.66
CA PRO A 312 -7.89 14.87 -5.44
C PRO A 312 -8.36 15.55 -6.74
N MET A 313 -9.19 16.58 -6.61
CA MET A 313 -9.67 17.36 -7.76
C MET A 313 -8.53 18.04 -8.51
N GLU A 314 -7.53 18.53 -7.78
CA GLU A 314 -6.33 19.16 -8.33
C GLU A 314 -5.55 18.19 -9.23
N ALA A 315 -5.37 16.95 -8.78
CA ALA A 315 -4.71 15.92 -9.57
C ALA A 315 -5.50 15.57 -10.83
N ALA A 316 -6.83 15.50 -10.73
CA ALA A 316 -7.70 15.25 -11.87
C ALA A 316 -7.63 16.39 -12.90
N ALA A 317 -7.63 17.65 -12.45
CA ALA A 317 -7.51 18.82 -13.32
C ALA A 317 -6.20 18.81 -14.11
N ILE A 318 -5.08 18.49 -13.47
CA ILE A 318 -3.77 18.35 -14.14
C ILE A 318 -3.81 17.24 -15.20
N LEU A 319 -4.39 16.07 -14.88
CA LEU A 319 -4.52 14.98 -15.85
C LEU A 319 -5.39 15.40 -17.05
N ASP A 320 -6.46 16.13 -16.82
CA ASP A 320 -7.36 16.60 -17.89
C ASP A 320 -6.66 17.65 -18.77
N GLU A 321 -5.89 18.57 -18.19
CA GLU A 321 -5.05 19.50 -18.90
C GLU A 321 -4.03 18.77 -19.78
N MET A 322 -3.22 17.86 -19.22
CA MET A 322 -2.22 17.09 -19.97
C MET A 322 -2.81 16.22 -21.07
N LYS A 323 -4.06 15.76 -20.93
CA LYS A 323 -4.78 15.04 -21.99
C LYS A 323 -5.24 15.99 -23.10
N SER A 324 -5.75 17.16 -22.74
CA SER A 324 -6.31 18.13 -23.69
C SER A 324 -5.24 18.75 -24.58
N ASP A 325 -4.02 18.96 -24.06
CA ASP A 325 -2.89 19.49 -24.80
C ASP A 325 -2.02 18.39 -25.47
N GLY A 326 -2.40 17.12 -25.33
CA GLY A 326 -1.76 15.98 -25.97
C GLY A 326 -0.46 15.51 -25.32
N ARG A 327 -0.10 16.06 -24.13
CA ARG A 327 1.07 15.59 -23.35
C ARG A 327 0.84 14.22 -22.71
N LEU A 328 -0.41 13.90 -22.31
CA LEU A 328 -0.76 12.60 -21.72
C LEU A 328 -1.74 11.82 -22.62
N GLN A 329 -1.37 10.59 -22.97
CA GLN A 329 -2.23 9.66 -23.68
C GLN A 329 -2.52 8.41 -22.84
N ILE A 330 -3.79 8.09 -22.62
CA ILE A 330 -4.21 6.85 -21.94
C ILE A 330 -4.53 5.80 -22.99
N ILE A 331 -3.84 4.66 -22.91
CA ILE A 331 -3.96 3.55 -23.86
C ILE A 331 -4.65 2.36 -23.18
N LYS A 332 -5.76 1.92 -23.79
CA LYS A 332 -6.38 0.65 -23.43
C LYS A 332 -5.76 -0.45 -24.29
N GLY A 333 -4.89 -1.28 -23.71
CA GLY A 333 -4.22 -2.34 -24.44
C GLY A 333 -3.55 -3.35 -23.49
N ARG A 334 -3.26 -4.52 -24.04
CA ARG A 334 -2.51 -5.59 -23.36
C ARG A 334 -1.11 -5.64 -23.95
N LEU A 335 -0.11 -5.42 -23.12
CA LEU A 335 1.30 -5.57 -23.48
C LEU A 335 1.58 -7.00 -23.97
N GLN A 336 2.41 -7.12 -24.98
CA GLN A 336 2.85 -8.39 -25.58
C GLN A 336 4.37 -8.51 -25.53
N ARG A 337 5.10 -7.52 -26.03
CA ARG A 337 6.56 -7.54 -26.16
C ARG A 337 7.15 -6.14 -25.97
N ILE A 338 8.33 -6.08 -25.41
CA ILE A 338 9.13 -4.86 -25.26
C ILE A 338 10.54 -5.16 -25.80
N ASN A 339 10.95 -4.50 -26.86
CA ASN A 339 12.29 -4.59 -27.42
C ASN A 339 13.05 -3.28 -27.17
N VAL A 340 14.38 -3.36 -27.17
CA VAL A 340 15.25 -2.19 -27.22
C VAL A 340 15.88 -2.16 -28.59
N ASN A 341 15.67 -1.07 -29.34
CA ASN A 341 16.23 -0.91 -30.67
C ASN A 341 17.70 -0.45 -30.60
N THR A 342 18.33 -0.30 -31.78
CA THR A 342 19.74 0.10 -31.90
C THR A 342 20.05 1.47 -31.33
N ASP A 343 19.06 2.35 -31.25
CA ASP A 343 19.19 3.71 -30.68
C ASP A 343 18.97 3.74 -29.15
N GLY A 344 18.74 2.56 -28.54
CA GLY A 344 18.47 2.42 -27.10
C GLY A 344 17.03 2.77 -26.69
N ARG A 345 16.12 2.99 -27.66
CA ARG A 345 14.71 3.29 -27.41
C ARG A 345 13.88 2.01 -27.29
N PHE A 346 12.76 2.09 -26.58
CA PHE A 346 11.86 0.96 -26.37
C PHE A 346 10.79 0.89 -27.46
N GLU A 347 10.71 -0.23 -28.15
CA GLU A 347 9.62 -0.60 -29.06
C GLU A 347 8.66 -1.53 -28.32
N THR A 348 7.50 -1.00 -27.94
CA THR A 348 6.50 -1.72 -27.15
C THR A 348 5.33 -2.14 -28.03
N ALA A 349 5.18 -3.45 -28.22
CA ALA A 349 4.04 -4.04 -28.89
C ALA A 349 2.91 -4.34 -27.88
N PHE A 350 1.69 -3.98 -28.25
CA PHE A 350 0.49 -4.25 -27.46
C PHE A 350 -0.72 -4.53 -28.37
N SER A 351 -1.66 -5.32 -27.85
CA SER A 351 -2.94 -5.57 -28.52
C SER A 351 -4.03 -4.65 -27.98
N ALA A 352 -4.71 -3.95 -28.88
CA ALA A 352 -5.91 -3.17 -28.60
C ALA A 352 -7.02 -3.55 -29.59
N ASN A 353 -8.20 -3.92 -29.08
CA ASN A 353 -9.33 -4.38 -29.89
C ASN A 353 -9.00 -5.53 -30.89
N GLY A 354 -8.06 -6.40 -30.51
CA GLY A 354 -7.63 -7.53 -31.34
C GLY A 354 -6.57 -7.17 -32.42
N VAL A 355 -6.17 -5.90 -32.51
CA VAL A 355 -5.13 -5.42 -33.46
C VAL A 355 -3.84 -5.17 -32.67
N GLU A 356 -2.70 -5.59 -33.25
CA GLU A 356 -1.39 -5.28 -32.72
C GLU A 356 -0.99 -3.84 -33.10
N HIS A 357 -0.46 -3.13 -32.13
CA HIS A 357 0.11 -1.80 -32.25
C HIS A 357 1.52 -1.78 -31.69
N VAL A 358 2.38 -0.94 -32.26
CA VAL A 358 3.74 -0.70 -31.74
C VAL A 358 3.90 0.78 -31.45
N ILE A 359 4.47 1.09 -30.29
CA ILE A 359 4.86 2.45 -29.92
C ILE A 359 6.33 2.47 -29.55
N THR A 360 7.00 3.56 -29.92
CA THR A 360 8.39 3.79 -29.55
C THR A 360 8.46 4.89 -28.50
N THR A 361 9.24 4.66 -27.42
CA THR A 361 9.46 5.62 -26.34
C THR A 361 10.91 5.58 -25.86
N ASP A 362 11.37 6.68 -25.23
CA ASP A 362 12.74 6.82 -24.72
C ASP A 362 12.91 6.18 -23.35
N ALA A 363 11.83 6.13 -22.55
CA ALA A 363 11.85 5.54 -21.22
C ALA A 363 10.59 4.70 -20.94
N ILE A 364 10.73 3.73 -20.03
CA ILE A 364 9.60 2.95 -19.48
C ILE A 364 9.65 2.99 -17.96
N ILE A 365 8.49 3.29 -17.33
CA ILE A 365 8.30 3.22 -15.89
C ILE A 365 7.20 2.22 -15.56
N ASN A 366 7.53 1.24 -14.72
CA ASN A 366 6.59 0.20 -14.33
C ASN A 366 5.78 0.63 -13.10
N CYS A 367 4.46 0.76 -13.27
CA CYS A 367 3.47 1.16 -12.27
C CYS A 367 2.36 0.12 -12.07
N ILE A 368 2.65 -1.17 -12.31
CA ILE A 368 1.63 -2.24 -12.19
C ILE A 368 1.28 -2.61 -10.74
N GLY A 369 1.97 -2.02 -9.78
CA GLY A 369 1.78 -2.26 -8.36
C GLY A 369 2.75 -3.27 -7.77
N SER A 370 2.76 -3.35 -6.44
CA SER A 370 3.68 -4.16 -5.65
C SER A 370 3.48 -5.67 -5.88
N GLN A 371 4.58 -6.43 -5.85
CA GLN A 371 4.53 -7.90 -5.79
C GLN A 371 3.92 -8.34 -4.45
N SER A 372 2.83 -9.09 -4.54
CA SER A 372 2.12 -9.63 -3.36
C SER A 372 2.26 -11.14 -3.19
N ASN A 373 2.73 -11.84 -4.22
CA ASN A 373 2.99 -13.26 -4.13
C ASN A 373 4.37 -13.50 -3.49
N PHE A 374 4.37 -13.98 -2.25
CA PHE A 374 5.58 -14.17 -1.45
C PHE A 374 6.53 -15.24 -2.01
N ASP A 375 6.02 -16.24 -2.75
CA ASP A 375 6.88 -17.24 -3.41
C ASP A 375 7.74 -16.64 -4.55
N LYS A 376 7.37 -15.44 -5.04
CA LYS A 376 8.07 -14.73 -6.12
C LYS A 376 8.97 -13.59 -5.64
N LEU A 377 9.07 -13.39 -4.32
CA LEU A 377 9.89 -12.32 -3.76
C LEU A 377 11.37 -12.70 -3.72
N ASP A 378 12.21 -11.78 -4.18
CA ASP A 378 13.66 -11.89 -4.03
C ASP A 378 14.09 -11.21 -2.71
N SER A 379 13.75 -11.84 -1.59
CA SER A 379 14.09 -11.40 -0.25
C SER A 379 14.70 -12.57 0.53
N PRO A 380 15.94 -12.45 1.05
CA PRO A 380 16.59 -13.49 1.85
C PRO A 380 15.68 -13.94 3.01
N LEU A 381 15.13 -13.00 3.76
CA LEU A 381 14.24 -13.30 4.89
C LEU A 381 13.01 -14.10 4.45
N VAL A 382 12.30 -13.66 3.40
CA VAL A 382 11.09 -14.35 2.92
C VAL A 382 11.43 -15.75 2.44
N LYS A 383 12.51 -15.91 1.66
CA LYS A 383 12.98 -17.21 1.18
C LYS A 383 13.31 -18.16 2.33
N SER A 384 14.03 -17.68 3.34
CA SER A 384 14.36 -18.46 4.53
C SER A 384 13.11 -18.89 5.29
N MET A 385 12.18 -17.98 5.54
CA MET A 385 10.93 -18.28 6.26
C MET A 385 10.05 -19.29 5.52
N ILE A 386 10.00 -19.22 4.17
CA ILE A 386 9.31 -20.22 3.34
C ILE A 386 9.99 -21.59 3.44
N ALA A 387 11.34 -21.64 3.34
CA ALA A 387 12.11 -22.86 3.45
C ALA A 387 11.95 -23.54 4.83
N ARG A 388 11.94 -22.74 5.89
CA ARG A 388 11.67 -23.19 7.27
C ARG A 388 10.20 -23.50 7.54
N ARG A 389 9.31 -23.28 6.58
CA ARG A 389 7.86 -23.54 6.67
C ARG A 389 7.12 -22.64 7.67
N HIS A 390 7.70 -21.49 8.06
CA HIS A 390 7.12 -20.53 8.98
C HIS A 390 6.01 -19.68 8.34
N ILE A 391 6.11 -19.44 7.03
CA ILE A 391 5.10 -18.70 6.25
C ILE A 391 4.69 -19.45 4.99
N ARG A 392 3.54 -19.11 4.47
CA ARG A 392 3.05 -19.47 3.13
C ARG A 392 2.21 -18.33 2.56
N ASN A 393 2.00 -18.32 1.26
CA ASN A 393 1.01 -17.42 0.66
C ASN A 393 -0.39 -17.71 1.23
N ASP A 394 -1.22 -16.64 1.29
CA ASP A 394 -2.66 -16.82 1.38
C ASP A 394 -3.22 -17.46 0.11
N GLU A 395 -4.50 -17.89 0.14
CA GLU A 395 -5.13 -18.63 -0.96
C GLU A 395 -5.34 -17.83 -2.26
N LEU A 396 -5.11 -16.52 -2.21
CA LEU A 396 -5.21 -15.60 -3.35
C LEU A 396 -3.83 -15.11 -3.83
N SER A 397 -2.75 -15.47 -3.12
CA SER A 397 -1.39 -14.96 -3.35
C SER A 397 -1.31 -13.42 -3.29
N LEU A 398 -2.08 -12.81 -2.38
CA LEU A 398 -2.11 -11.38 -2.14
C LEU A 398 -1.35 -10.96 -0.87
N GLY A 399 -0.81 -11.91 -0.13
CA GLY A 399 -0.09 -11.69 1.11
C GLY A 399 0.33 -13.00 1.78
N ILE A 400 0.56 -12.92 3.08
CA ILE A 400 0.88 -14.08 3.94
C ILE A 400 -0.44 -14.67 4.47
N ALA A 401 -0.51 -16.01 4.53
CA ALA A 401 -1.60 -16.68 5.22
C ALA A 401 -1.57 -16.33 6.71
N ALA A 402 -2.60 -15.67 7.19
CA ALA A 402 -2.72 -15.23 8.57
C ALA A 402 -4.19 -15.17 9.01
N LEU A 403 -4.43 -15.19 10.31
CA LEU A 403 -5.72 -14.88 10.89
C LEU A 403 -5.99 -13.37 10.82
N PRO A 404 -7.25 -12.93 10.98
CA PRO A 404 -7.60 -11.51 10.99
C PRO A 404 -6.90 -10.69 12.08
N ASP A 405 -6.48 -11.32 13.17
CA ASP A 405 -5.74 -10.73 14.27
C ASP A 405 -4.23 -10.55 13.97
N GLY A 406 -3.77 -10.96 12.80
CA GLY A 406 -2.38 -10.89 12.36
C GLY A 406 -1.54 -12.11 12.72
N SER A 407 -2.04 -13.12 13.42
CA SER A 407 -1.32 -14.37 13.71
C SER A 407 -1.00 -15.12 12.41
N ILE A 408 0.27 -15.33 12.10
CA ILE A 408 0.70 -15.97 10.85
C ILE A 408 0.39 -17.46 10.89
N ILE A 409 -0.15 -18.00 9.79
CA ILE A 409 -0.44 -19.42 9.63
C ILE A 409 0.73 -20.09 8.88
N ASP A 410 1.33 -21.07 9.52
CA ASP A 410 2.45 -21.83 8.96
C ASP A 410 2.04 -22.76 7.81
N LYS A 411 3.01 -23.45 7.20
CA LYS A 411 2.74 -24.43 6.13
C LYS A 411 1.92 -25.64 6.58
N THR A 412 1.78 -25.90 7.87
CA THR A 412 0.96 -26.99 8.43
C THR A 412 -0.48 -26.56 8.70
N GLY A 413 -0.80 -25.27 8.52
CA GLY A 413 -2.10 -24.69 8.79
C GLY A 413 -2.29 -24.24 10.24
N ARG A 414 -1.25 -24.19 11.06
CA ARG A 414 -1.31 -23.79 12.47
C ARG A 414 -1.03 -22.30 12.62
N PRO A 415 -1.86 -21.56 13.35
CA PRO A 415 -1.56 -20.17 13.69
C PRO A 415 -0.39 -20.11 14.68
N SER A 416 0.52 -19.18 14.44
CA SER A 416 1.68 -18.94 15.29
C SER A 416 1.28 -18.09 16.50
N ASN A 417 1.86 -18.41 17.66
CA ASN A 417 1.81 -17.56 18.84
C ASN A 417 3.07 -16.67 18.98
N VAL A 418 4.02 -16.77 18.07
CA VAL A 418 5.30 -16.02 18.05
C VAL A 418 5.35 -15.02 16.87
N LEU A 419 4.88 -15.44 15.68
CA LEU A 419 4.95 -14.66 14.44
C LEU A 419 3.63 -14.01 14.11
N PHE A 420 3.69 -12.71 13.87
CA PHE A 420 2.53 -11.87 13.52
C PHE A 420 2.82 -11.01 12.31
N THR A 421 1.78 -10.46 11.69
CA THR A 421 1.89 -9.48 10.62
C THR A 421 0.77 -8.46 10.68
N LEU A 422 0.94 -7.33 9.98
CA LEU A 422 -0.09 -6.31 9.80
C LEU A 422 0.13 -5.56 8.47
N GLY A 423 -0.85 -4.77 8.08
CA GLY A 423 -0.77 -3.93 6.89
C GLY A 423 -0.86 -4.74 5.59
N THR A 424 -0.01 -4.43 4.63
CA THR A 424 -0.11 -4.96 3.25
C THR A 424 -0.04 -6.47 3.15
N ALA A 425 0.68 -7.13 4.06
CA ALA A 425 0.80 -8.59 4.09
C ALA A 425 -0.52 -9.31 4.43
N LEU A 426 -1.50 -8.62 5.04
CA LEU A 426 -2.86 -9.13 5.33
C LEU A 426 -3.86 -8.93 4.19
N LYS A 427 -3.44 -8.46 3.03
CA LYS A 427 -4.36 -8.10 1.94
C LYS A 427 -5.23 -9.28 1.47
N GLY A 428 -4.72 -10.48 1.42
CA GLY A 428 -5.51 -11.67 1.08
C GLY A 428 -6.57 -12.00 2.13
N THR A 429 -6.24 -11.79 3.41
CA THR A 429 -7.14 -12.03 4.55
C THR A 429 -8.20 -10.94 4.71
N LEU A 430 -7.83 -9.65 4.62
CA LEU A 430 -8.69 -8.52 4.98
C LEU A 430 -9.11 -7.62 3.81
N TRP A 431 -8.48 -7.74 2.64
CA TRP A 431 -8.63 -6.92 1.45
C TRP A 431 -8.25 -5.43 1.66
N GLU A 432 -9.07 -4.66 2.36
CA GLU A 432 -8.79 -3.26 2.73
C GLU A 432 -7.90 -3.24 4.00
N THR A 433 -6.60 -3.07 3.79
CA THR A 433 -5.59 -3.17 4.87
C THR A 433 -4.33 -2.34 4.57
N THR A 434 -4.36 -1.51 3.53
CA THR A 434 -3.17 -0.79 3.06
C THR A 434 -3.20 0.71 3.35
N ALA A 435 -4.35 1.27 3.72
CA ALA A 435 -4.48 2.68 4.04
C ALA A 435 -4.34 2.93 5.56
N ILE A 436 -3.92 4.13 5.92
CA ILE A 436 -3.68 4.52 7.33
C ILE A 436 -4.88 4.27 8.23
N PRO A 437 -6.14 4.59 7.86
CA PRO A 437 -7.29 4.31 8.70
C PRO A 437 -7.42 2.84 9.14
N GLU A 438 -7.11 1.91 8.25
CA GLU A 438 -7.14 0.48 8.54
C GLU A 438 -5.89 0.05 9.32
N ILE A 439 -4.71 0.54 8.93
CA ILE A 439 -3.42 0.22 9.57
C ILE A 439 -3.39 0.68 11.02
N ARG A 440 -3.86 1.90 11.34
CA ARG A 440 -3.86 2.41 12.72
C ARG A 440 -4.71 1.55 13.66
N THR A 441 -5.86 1.05 13.18
CA THR A 441 -6.72 0.16 13.94
C THR A 441 -6.05 -1.19 14.17
N GLN A 442 -5.47 -1.79 13.11
CA GLN A 442 -4.70 -3.02 13.22
C GLN A 442 -3.52 -2.87 14.20
N ALA A 443 -2.77 -1.77 14.09
CA ALA A 443 -1.62 -1.51 14.95
C ALA A 443 -2.01 -1.42 16.44
N LYS A 444 -3.11 -0.74 16.78
CA LYS A 444 -3.62 -0.67 18.16
C LYS A 444 -4.09 -2.04 18.64
N THR A 445 -4.92 -2.73 17.86
CA THR A 445 -5.46 -4.05 18.24
C THR A 445 -4.31 -5.06 18.44
N LEU A 446 -3.37 -5.12 17.51
CA LEU A 446 -2.22 -6.02 17.62
C LEU A 446 -1.32 -5.66 18.81
N ALA A 447 -1.10 -4.36 19.08
CA ALA A 447 -0.32 -3.95 20.25
C ALA A 447 -0.96 -4.43 21.56
N LEU A 448 -2.28 -4.26 21.72
CA LEU A 448 -3.00 -4.74 22.91
C LEU A 448 -2.92 -6.27 23.06
N GLN A 449 -3.10 -7.00 21.95
CA GLN A 449 -2.93 -8.46 21.92
C GLN A 449 -1.51 -8.90 22.31
N LEU A 450 -0.49 -8.26 21.74
CA LEU A 450 0.91 -8.55 22.05
C LEU A 450 1.28 -8.21 23.49
N LEU A 451 0.61 -7.26 24.13
CA LEU A 451 0.79 -6.92 25.53
C LEU A 451 -0.07 -7.77 26.48
N ASN A 452 -0.91 -8.68 25.95
CA ASN A 452 -1.92 -9.46 26.67
C ASN A 452 -2.90 -8.55 27.43
N LYS A 453 -3.31 -7.44 26.82
CA LYS A 453 -4.33 -6.52 27.29
C LYS A 453 -5.54 -6.66 26.37
N GLU A 454 -6.69 -7.07 26.91
CA GLU A 454 -7.98 -7.09 26.22
C GLU A 454 -8.59 -5.71 26.08
#